data_43c03974810d34da4b82c469759ba273
#
_entry.id   43c03974810d34da4b82c469759ba273
#
_cell.length_a   1.000
_cell.length_b   1.000
_cell.length_c   1.000
_cell.angle_alpha   90.00
_cell.angle_beta   90.00
_cell.angle_gamma   90.00
#
_symmetry.space_group_name_H-M   'P 1'
#
loop_
_entity.id
_entity.type
_entity.pdbx_description
1 polymer ?
#
loop_
_entity_poly.entity_id
_entity_poly.type
_entity_poly.pdbx_seq_one_letter_code
_entity_poly.pdbx_strand_id
1 'polypeptide(L)'
;MGLKNLLTTVVGLLLIVNFVTAVQWDFEFGKKQLEGATKIYEKEGTINLFSYRNFFSFTVPVGVQTSYVRVTVWSLSPPKVDYDPNTNTVSIIYSFIQITLSTFKIQVEGIPFYLGSSDASIVSSGEPSQSNEVKG
;
A
#
# COMPACT_ATOMS: atom_id res chain seq x y z
N MET A 1 -49.58 -0.25 -20.02
CA MET A 1 -48.41 0.55 -20.33
C MET A 1 -48.10 0.42 -21.81
N GLY A 2 -48.01 1.51 -22.52
CA GLY A 2 -47.64 1.49 -23.92
C GLY A 2 -46.14 1.24 -24.09
N LEU A 3 -45.75 0.61 -25.21
CA LEU A 3 -44.36 0.33 -25.58
C LEU A 3 -43.45 1.58 -25.47
N LYS A 4 -44.00 2.78 -25.78
CA LYS A 4 -43.30 4.06 -25.69
C LYS A 4 -42.85 4.38 -24.27
N ASN A 5 -43.66 4.09 -23.25
CA ASN A 5 -43.33 4.36 -21.85
C ASN A 5 -42.26 3.38 -21.36
N LEU A 6 -42.31 2.12 -21.78
CA LEU A 6 -41.28 1.12 -21.48
C LEU A 6 -39.93 1.53 -22.07
N LEU A 7 -39.92 1.95 -23.35
CA LEU A 7 -38.70 2.39 -24.03
C LEU A 7 -38.09 3.61 -23.34
N THR A 8 -38.89 4.60 -22.96
CA THR A 8 -38.44 5.80 -22.25
C THR A 8 -37.84 5.44 -20.87
N THR A 9 -38.47 4.52 -20.16
CA THR A 9 -37.99 4.05 -18.87
C THR A 9 -36.65 3.31 -19.01
N VAL A 10 -36.49 2.44 -20.00
CA VAL A 10 -35.25 1.69 -20.27
C VAL A 10 -34.13 2.64 -20.68
N VAL A 11 -34.42 3.61 -21.57
CA VAL A 11 -33.41 4.61 -21.98
C VAL A 11 -33.01 5.48 -20.79
N GLY A 12 -33.97 5.90 -19.96
CA GLY A 12 -33.67 6.65 -18.74
C GLY A 12 -32.77 5.86 -17.75
N LEU A 13 -33.07 4.58 -17.56
CA LEU A 13 -32.26 3.71 -16.70
C LEU A 13 -30.83 3.51 -17.25
N LEU A 14 -30.70 3.32 -18.57
CA LEU A 14 -29.40 3.21 -19.23
C LEU A 14 -28.56 4.49 -19.10
N LEU A 15 -29.20 5.66 -19.18
CA LEU A 15 -28.52 6.94 -19.00
C LEU A 15 -28.03 7.11 -17.55
N ILE A 16 -28.82 6.69 -16.55
CA ILE A 16 -28.41 6.75 -15.13
C ILE A 16 -27.20 5.85 -14.87
N VAL A 17 -27.17 4.64 -15.44
CA VAL A 17 -26.06 3.69 -15.28
C VAL A 17 -24.75 4.25 -15.83
N ASN A 18 -24.80 5.08 -16.87
CA ASN A 18 -23.60 5.69 -17.45
C ASN A 18 -22.99 6.82 -16.59
N PHE A 19 -23.71 7.33 -15.59
CA PHE A 19 -23.20 8.35 -14.68
C PHE A 19 -22.56 7.79 -13.40
N VAL A 20 -22.62 6.48 -13.18
CA VAL A 20 -22.02 5.87 -12.01
C VAL A 20 -20.52 5.64 -12.27
N THR A 21 -19.72 6.66 -12.01
CA THR A 21 -18.27 6.58 -12.14
C THR A 21 -17.63 6.14 -10.82
N ALA A 22 -16.67 5.22 -10.90
CA ALA A 22 -15.87 4.86 -9.75
C ALA A 22 -15.06 6.07 -9.27
N VAL A 23 -15.01 6.25 -7.95
CA VAL A 23 -14.20 7.28 -7.29
C VAL A 23 -12.83 6.71 -6.97
N GLN A 24 -11.81 7.51 -7.13
CA GLN A 24 -10.45 7.17 -6.73
C GLN A 24 -10.25 7.49 -5.25
N TRP A 25 -9.78 6.50 -4.51
CA TRP A 25 -9.42 6.59 -3.10
C TRP A 25 -7.94 6.28 -2.95
N ASP A 26 -7.16 7.21 -2.39
CA ASP A 26 -5.73 7.05 -2.16
C ASP A 26 -5.43 6.94 -0.67
N PHE A 27 -4.63 5.93 -0.32
CA PHE A 27 -4.17 5.68 1.05
C PHE A 27 -2.65 5.57 1.05
N GLU A 28 -2.01 6.26 1.98
CA GLU A 28 -0.56 6.35 2.05
C GLU A 28 -0.08 6.00 3.47
N PHE A 29 0.96 5.18 3.54
CA PHE A 29 1.59 4.73 4.79
C PHE A 29 3.10 4.92 4.71
N GLY A 30 3.71 5.46 5.76
CA GLY A 30 5.14 5.71 5.82
C GLY A 30 5.57 7.02 5.19
N LYS A 31 6.85 7.12 4.84
CA LYS A 31 7.47 8.33 4.27
C LYS A 31 7.77 8.15 2.79
N LYS A 32 7.14 8.99 1.99
CA LYS A 32 7.31 9.03 0.56
C LYS A 32 8.63 9.69 0.16
N GLN A 33 9.24 9.20 -0.92
CA GLN A 33 10.39 9.81 -1.57
C GLN A 33 11.59 10.04 -0.64
N LEU A 34 11.91 9.07 0.20
CA LEU A 34 13.16 9.08 0.92
C LEU A 34 14.34 8.93 -0.06
N GLU A 35 15.46 9.56 0.27
CA GLU A 35 16.68 9.41 -0.51
C GLU A 35 17.10 7.94 -0.57
N GLY A 36 17.37 7.46 -1.78
CA GLY A 36 17.69 6.04 -2.01
C GLY A 36 16.49 5.10 -2.04
N ALA A 37 15.26 5.61 -1.90
CA ALA A 37 14.07 4.78 -2.01
C ALA A 37 13.85 4.31 -3.44
N THR A 38 13.54 3.04 -3.59
CA THR A 38 13.21 2.41 -4.87
C THR A 38 11.90 1.64 -4.77
N LYS A 39 11.22 1.48 -5.90
CA LYS A 39 10.02 0.64 -5.94
C LYS A 39 10.43 -0.83 -5.80
N ILE A 40 9.93 -1.50 -4.77
CA ILE A 40 10.23 -2.90 -4.46
C ILE A 40 9.08 -3.84 -4.76
N TYR A 41 7.85 -3.31 -4.86
CA TYR A 41 6.68 -4.11 -5.16
C TYR A 41 5.59 -3.27 -5.82
N GLU A 42 4.88 -3.87 -6.75
CA GLU A 42 3.68 -3.30 -7.37
C GLU A 42 2.70 -4.41 -7.72
N LYS A 43 1.44 -4.19 -7.41
CA LYS A 43 0.35 -5.10 -7.76
C LYS A 43 -0.88 -4.32 -8.16
N GLU A 44 -1.48 -4.73 -9.24
CA GLU A 44 -2.80 -4.27 -9.69
C GLU A 44 -3.76 -5.45 -9.76
N GLY A 45 -5.04 -5.17 -9.58
CA GLY A 45 -6.04 -6.22 -9.67
C GLY A 45 -7.46 -5.71 -9.50
N THR A 46 -8.38 -6.64 -9.48
CA THR A 46 -9.82 -6.40 -9.30
C THR A 46 -10.32 -7.12 -8.07
N ILE A 47 -11.15 -6.44 -7.30
CA ILE A 47 -11.94 -7.02 -6.20
C ILE A 47 -13.33 -7.28 -6.74
N ASN A 48 -13.78 -8.52 -6.66
CA ASN A 48 -15.08 -8.93 -7.17
C ASN A 48 -16.22 -8.50 -6.24
N LEU A 49 -17.43 -8.53 -6.75
CA LEU A 49 -18.63 -8.34 -5.92
C LEU A 49 -18.65 -9.35 -4.77
N PHE A 50 -19.10 -8.88 -3.61
CA PHE A 50 -19.21 -9.64 -2.35
C PHE A 50 -17.88 -10.09 -1.73
N SER A 51 -16.75 -9.60 -2.24
CA SER A 51 -15.44 -9.81 -1.64
C SER A 51 -15.15 -8.71 -0.61
N TYR A 52 -15.63 -8.87 0.60
CA TYR A 52 -15.60 -7.84 1.65
C TYR A 52 -14.24 -7.70 2.36
N ARG A 53 -13.42 -8.76 2.36
CA ARG A 53 -12.11 -8.78 3.01
C ARG A 53 -11.05 -9.27 2.04
N ASN A 54 -10.11 -8.40 1.72
CA ASN A 54 -9.05 -8.69 0.76
C ASN A 54 -7.71 -8.38 1.40
N PHE A 55 -6.78 -9.32 1.34
CA PHE A 55 -5.45 -9.23 1.94
C PHE A 55 -4.39 -9.51 0.88
N PHE A 56 -3.40 -8.64 0.81
CA PHE A 56 -2.31 -8.72 -0.16
C PHE A 56 -0.98 -8.61 0.57
N SER A 57 -0.29 -9.73 0.71
CA SER A 57 1.05 -9.78 1.31
C SER A 57 2.12 -9.70 0.24
N PHE A 58 3.24 -9.08 0.57
CA PHE A 58 4.39 -8.98 -0.31
C PHE A 58 5.68 -9.33 0.43
N THR A 59 6.70 -9.71 -0.34
CA THR A 59 8.03 -10.02 0.20
C THR A 59 8.94 -8.82 -0.01
N VAL A 60 9.62 -8.41 1.06
CA VAL A 60 10.64 -7.36 1.02
C VAL A 60 11.99 -8.01 0.72
N PRO A 61 12.77 -7.49 -0.23
CA PRO A 61 14.11 -8.00 -0.51
C PRO A 61 15.03 -7.96 0.72
N VAL A 62 15.94 -8.91 0.81
CA VAL A 62 16.94 -8.93 1.89
C VAL A 62 17.78 -7.65 1.85
N GLY A 63 18.01 -7.05 3.02
CA GLY A 63 18.74 -5.79 3.13
C GLY A 63 17.96 -4.53 2.79
N VAL A 64 16.65 -4.65 2.60
CA VAL A 64 15.75 -3.53 2.32
C VAL A 64 14.65 -3.49 3.37
N GLN A 65 14.26 -2.29 3.77
CA GLN A 65 13.07 -2.09 4.60
C GLN A 65 12.03 -1.26 3.86
N THR A 66 10.77 -1.55 4.09
CA THR A 66 9.67 -0.77 3.53
C THR A 66 9.68 0.64 4.09
N SER A 67 9.69 1.63 3.23
CA SER A 67 9.65 3.06 3.60
C SER A 67 8.30 3.70 3.35
N TYR A 68 7.60 3.25 2.33
CA TYR A 68 6.34 3.83 1.88
C TYR A 68 5.45 2.80 1.18
N VAL A 69 4.17 2.85 1.48
CA VAL A 69 3.14 2.05 0.81
C VAL A 69 2.02 2.97 0.34
N ARG A 70 1.68 2.88 -0.92
CA ARG A 70 0.53 3.56 -1.50
C ARG A 70 -0.47 2.55 -2.02
N VAL A 71 -1.72 2.73 -1.63
CA VAL A 71 -2.84 1.93 -2.13
C VAL A 71 -3.84 2.86 -2.78
N THR A 72 -4.08 2.67 -4.06
CA THR A 72 -5.10 3.38 -4.82
C THR A 72 -6.23 2.42 -5.13
N VAL A 73 -7.45 2.79 -4.81
CA VAL A 73 -8.65 1.99 -5.08
C VAL A 73 -9.64 2.83 -5.90
N TRP A 74 -10.13 2.28 -6.98
CA TRP A 74 -11.22 2.88 -7.77
C TRP A 74 -12.49 2.08 -7.52
N SER A 75 -13.41 2.66 -6.77
CA SER A 75 -14.64 1.99 -6.33
C SER A 75 -15.79 2.97 -6.14
N LEU A 76 -17.01 2.44 -6.12
CA LEU A 76 -18.21 3.23 -5.83
C LEU A 76 -18.35 3.55 -4.34
N SER A 77 -17.84 2.66 -3.49
CA SER A 77 -17.90 2.81 -2.04
C SER A 77 -16.49 2.95 -1.47
N PRO A 78 -16.27 3.84 -0.47
CA PRO A 78 -14.97 4.01 0.16
C PRO A 78 -14.58 2.76 0.94
N PRO A 79 -13.46 2.09 0.61
CA PRO A 79 -12.95 0.98 1.40
C PRO A 79 -12.27 1.49 2.67
N LYS A 80 -12.15 0.62 3.65
CA LYS A 80 -11.15 0.75 4.71
C LYS A 80 -9.87 0.08 4.24
N VAL A 81 -8.78 0.83 4.18
CA VAL A 81 -7.48 0.31 3.80
C VAL A 81 -6.52 0.45 4.98
N ASP A 82 -5.76 -0.60 5.24
CA ASP A 82 -4.76 -0.63 6.30
C ASP A 82 -3.51 -1.38 5.83
N TYR A 83 -2.37 -1.11 6.48
CA TYR A 83 -1.10 -1.76 6.22
C TYR A 83 -0.48 -2.24 7.52
N ASP A 84 -0.18 -3.53 7.60
CA ASP A 84 0.56 -4.14 8.70
C ASP A 84 2.03 -4.31 8.31
N PRO A 85 2.96 -3.53 8.90
CA PRO A 85 4.38 -3.62 8.61
C PRO A 85 5.04 -4.91 9.15
N ASN A 86 4.44 -5.57 10.13
CA ASN A 86 4.99 -6.81 10.69
C ASN A 86 4.83 -8.00 9.75
N THR A 87 3.76 -8.00 8.99
CA THR A 87 3.43 -9.07 8.04
C THR A 87 3.57 -8.64 6.58
N ASN A 88 3.91 -7.37 6.32
CA ASN A 88 3.93 -6.76 5.00
C ASN A 88 2.64 -7.04 4.23
N THR A 89 1.51 -6.80 4.90
CA THR A 89 0.19 -7.09 4.36
C THR A 89 -0.66 -5.82 4.26
N VAL A 90 -1.18 -5.57 3.08
CA VAL A 90 -2.19 -4.55 2.81
C VAL A 90 -3.57 -5.21 2.91
N SER A 91 -4.49 -4.61 3.65
CA SER A 91 -5.88 -5.02 3.71
C SER A 91 -6.80 -3.98 3.07
N ILE A 92 -7.74 -4.45 2.23
CA ILE A 92 -8.80 -3.64 1.65
C ILE A 92 -10.13 -4.26 2.07
N ILE A 93 -10.86 -3.54 2.90
CA ILE A 93 -12.05 -4.08 3.59
C ILE A 93 -13.26 -3.20 3.28
N TYR A 94 -14.37 -3.85 2.96
CA TYR A 94 -15.68 -3.23 2.78
C TYR A 94 -16.66 -3.73 3.83
N SER A 95 -17.62 -2.89 4.20
CA SER A 95 -18.78 -3.32 4.99
C SER A 95 -19.79 -4.06 4.13
N PHE A 96 -20.65 -4.86 4.74
CA PHE A 96 -21.65 -5.70 4.03
C PHE A 96 -22.67 -4.92 3.19
N ILE A 97 -22.84 -3.63 3.48
CA ILE A 97 -23.75 -2.76 2.73
C ILE A 97 -23.07 -2.03 1.55
N GLN A 98 -21.75 -2.18 1.41
CA GLN A 98 -20.97 -1.51 0.37
C GLN A 98 -20.88 -2.36 -0.90
N ILE A 99 -20.76 -1.67 -2.03
CA ILE A 99 -20.43 -2.32 -3.31
C ILE A 99 -18.93 -2.55 -3.35
N THR A 100 -18.53 -3.81 -3.38
CA THR A 100 -17.12 -4.22 -3.31
C THR A 100 -16.40 -4.21 -4.65
N LEU A 101 -17.15 -4.22 -5.77
CA LEU A 101 -16.55 -4.22 -7.11
C LEU A 101 -15.65 -3.01 -7.29
N SER A 102 -14.36 -3.27 -7.47
CA SER A 102 -13.35 -2.23 -7.55
C SER A 102 -12.09 -2.73 -8.26
N THR A 103 -11.28 -1.79 -8.69
CA THR A 103 -9.89 -2.07 -9.10
C THR A 103 -8.95 -1.43 -8.08
N PHE A 104 -7.77 -1.98 -7.93
CA PHE A 104 -6.79 -1.48 -7.00
C PHE A 104 -5.37 -1.52 -7.58
N LYS A 105 -4.52 -0.66 -7.03
CA LYS A 105 -3.08 -0.63 -7.26
C LYS A 105 -2.36 -0.45 -5.93
N ILE A 106 -1.43 -1.35 -5.64
CA ILE A 106 -0.54 -1.29 -4.48
C ILE A 106 0.86 -1.01 -5.00
N GLN A 107 1.50 0.02 -4.45
CA GLN A 107 2.88 0.38 -4.75
C GLN A 107 3.67 0.46 -3.45
N VAL A 108 4.84 -0.17 -3.40
CA VAL A 108 5.69 -0.20 -2.22
C VAL A 108 7.08 0.30 -2.59
N GLU A 109 7.58 1.26 -1.82
CA GLU A 109 8.96 1.73 -1.88
C GLU A 109 9.73 1.20 -0.66
N GLY A 110 10.98 0.88 -0.88
CA GLY A 110 11.90 0.48 0.16
C GLY A 110 13.23 1.20 0.07
N ILE A 111 13.89 1.31 1.19
CA ILE A 111 15.24 1.85 1.31
C ILE A 111 16.21 0.75 1.76
N PRO A 112 17.47 0.81 1.29
CA PRO A 112 18.48 -0.10 1.78
C PRO A 112 18.65 0.03 3.29
N PHE A 113 18.76 -1.09 3.97
CA PHE A 113 19.00 -1.16 5.39
C PHE A 113 20.49 -1.43 5.64
N TYR A 114 21.24 -0.38 5.90
CA TYR A 114 22.66 -0.48 6.18
C TYR A 114 22.91 -0.72 7.68
N LEU A 115 22.89 -1.98 8.09
CA LEU A 115 23.33 -2.37 9.43
C LEU A 115 24.81 -2.07 9.68
N GLY A 116 25.64 -2.07 8.61
CA GLY A 116 27.08 -1.94 8.74
C GLY A 116 27.59 -0.54 9.05
N SER A 117 26.87 0.52 8.75
CA SER A 117 27.35 1.89 8.95
C SER A 117 27.31 2.34 10.41
N SER A 118 26.35 1.86 11.18
CA SER A 118 26.27 2.14 12.61
C SER A 118 27.28 1.33 13.42
N ASP A 119 27.56 0.10 13.01
CA ASP A 119 28.52 -0.76 13.70
C ASP A 119 29.96 -0.31 13.45
N ALA A 120 30.27 0.20 12.27
CA ALA A 120 31.59 0.73 11.97
C ALA A 120 31.93 1.98 12.80
N SER A 121 30.97 2.79 13.16
CA SER A 121 31.20 3.97 14.00
C SER A 121 31.41 3.63 15.47
N ILE A 122 30.88 2.52 15.94
CA ILE A 122 31.04 2.07 17.32
C ILE A 122 32.41 1.42 17.53
N VAL A 123 32.91 0.69 16.54
CA VAL A 123 34.21 0.00 16.63
C VAL A 123 35.38 0.98 16.61
N SER A 124 35.23 2.13 15.97
CA SER A 124 36.31 3.13 15.90
C SER A 124 36.54 3.90 17.21
N SER A 125 35.61 3.85 18.15
CA SER A 125 35.75 4.55 19.45
C SER A 125 36.35 3.73 20.57
N GLY A 126 36.70 2.46 20.29
CA GLY A 126 37.21 1.52 21.28
C GLY A 126 38.71 1.32 21.22
N GLU A 127 39.48 2.34 20.95
CA GLU A 127 40.94 2.19 21.05
C GLU A 127 41.36 2.04 22.51
N PRO A 128 41.97 0.92 22.88
CA PRO A 128 42.52 0.78 24.21
C PRO A 128 43.71 1.74 24.34
N SER A 129 43.58 2.68 25.21
CA SER A 129 44.73 3.45 25.60
C SER A 129 45.81 2.48 26.08
N GLN A 130 46.89 2.45 25.38
CA GLN A 130 48.09 1.76 25.84
C GLN A 130 48.46 2.34 27.18
N SER A 131 48.29 1.56 28.21
CA SER A 131 48.90 1.88 29.49
C SER A 131 50.38 1.90 29.27
N ASN A 132 50.93 3.06 29.35
CA ASN A 132 52.38 3.17 29.37
C ASN A 132 52.91 2.39 30.53
N GLU A 133 53.74 1.44 30.21
CA GLU A 133 54.56 0.76 31.13
C GLU A 133 55.36 1.77 31.92
N VAL A 134 55.10 1.80 33.19
CA VAL A 134 55.97 2.54 34.12
C VAL A 134 57.14 1.69 34.40
N LYS A 135 58.27 2.06 33.87
CA LYS A 135 59.54 1.57 34.35
C LYS A 135 59.83 2.15 35.70
N GLY A 136 59.81 1.30 36.64
CA GLY A 136 60.36 1.57 37.96
C GLY A 136 61.85 1.55 38.00
#